data_a3b87ed95001af9ffdcafe6ac3da76c6
#
_entry.id   a3b87ed95001af9ffdcafe6ac3da76c6
#
_cell.length_a   1.000
_cell.length_b   1.000
_cell.length_c   1.000
_cell.angle_alpha   90.00
_cell.angle_beta   90.00
_cell.angle_gamma   90.00
#
_symmetry.space_group_name_H-M   'P 1'
#
loop_
_entity.id
_entity.type
_entity.pdbx_description
1 polymer ?
#
loop_
_entity_poly.entity_id
_entity_poly.type
_entity_poly.pdbx_seq_one_letter_code
_entity_poly.pdbx_strand_id
1 'polypeptide(L)'
;MNTDRHSFKSDQTDALSLSVYNVGYEKCQGLHSWGSGVRDHYLIHHIISGKGVYKTPQGEYHLSAGDTFLIYPYTVITYTADKNDPWEYYWAGFNGSDAEFILDRAGFTRECPVISADFGSELKDSLERIYRLSGNRSSDLVKMTGQLYITLGILMERSGSQSRSGSTAKGYVTKAKNYIAHNYTLGIGVENATDFVGVSRATLYRAFMEY
;
A
#
# COMPACT_ATOMS: atom_id res chain seq x y z
N MET A 1 -31.44 3.37 3.92
CA MET A 1 -30.66 2.60 4.89
C MET A 1 -29.34 3.32 5.05
N ASN A 2 -29.06 3.84 6.24
CA ASN A 2 -27.87 4.67 6.46
C ASN A 2 -26.66 3.74 6.66
N THR A 3 -25.81 3.60 5.67
CA THR A 3 -24.48 3.06 5.86
C THR A 3 -23.68 4.11 6.63
N ASP A 4 -23.13 3.75 7.78
CA ASP A 4 -22.21 4.62 8.51
C ASP A 4 -20.88 4.62 7.76
N ARG A 5 -20.79 5.51 6.77
CA ARG A 5 -19.65 5.66 5.89
C ARG A 5 -19.24 7.12 5.81
N HIS A 6 -17.96 7.37 6.00
CA HIS A 6 -17.36 8.66 5.71
C HIS A 6 -16.06 8.49 4.94
N SER A 7 -15.81 9.38 4.00
CA SER A 7 -14.61 9.32 3.17
C SER A 7 -14.21 10.68 2.64
N PHE A 8 -12.95 10.81 2.29
CA PHE A 8 -12.37 11.95 1.61
C PHE A 8 -11.63 11.47 0.36
N LYS A 9 -11.69 12.24 -0.72
CA LYS A 9 -10.89 12.04 -1.94
C LYS A 9 -10.11 13.32 -2.20
N SER A 10 -8.80 13.19 -2.41
CA SER A 10 -7.92 14.32 -2.74
C SER A 10 -8.10 14.74 -4.20
N ASP A 11 -8.04 16.03 -4.46
CA ASP A 11 -8.02 16.60 -5.81
C ASP A 11 -6.61 16.62 -6.41
N GLN A 12 -5.55 16.39 -5.61
CA GLN A 12 -4.15 16.46 -6.02
C GLN A 12 -3.46 15.14 -5.69
N THR A 13 -2.97 14.44 -6.71
CA THR A 13 -2.45 13.07 -6.55
C THR A 13 -0.94 12.91 -6.79
N ASP A 14 -0.25 13.85 -7.46
CA ASP A 14 1.08 13.59 -8.02
C ASP A 14 2.19 14.55 -7.54
N ALA A 15 1.99 15.26 -6.44
CA ALA A 15 2.93 16.28 -5.99
C ALA A 15 4.10 15.76 -5.13
N LEU A 16 4.01 14.53 -4.58
CA LEU A 16 4.96 13.99 -3.62
C LEU A 16 5.30 12.52 -3.97
N SER A 17 6.44 12.02 -3.42
CA SER A 17 6.85 10.61 -3.57
C SER A 17 5.82 9.60 -3.04
N LEU A 18 4.96 10.02 -2.13
CA LEU A 18 3.68 9.40 -1.78
C LEU A 18 2.61 10.47 -1.71
N SER A 19 1.40 10.15 -2.14
CA SER A 19 0.24 11.04 -2.04
C SER A 19 -1.00 10.23 -1.69
N VAL A 20 -1.78 10.72 -0.71
CA VAL A 20 -3.08 10.12 -0.38
C VAL A 20 -4.08 10.47 -1.46
N TYR A 21 -4.66 9.43 -2.09
CA TYR A 21 -5.71 9.56 -3.09
C TYR A 21 -7.09 9.64 -2.44
N ASN A 22 -7.40 8.69 -1.55
CA ASN A 22 -8.63 8.68 -0.77
C ASN A 22 -8.41 8.02 0.59
N VAL A 23 -9.27 8.33 1.53
CA VAL A 23 -9.25 7.74 2.87
C VAL A 23 -10.66 7.72 3.42
N GLY A 24 -10.97 6.75 4.26
CA GLY A 24 -12.26 6.70 4.90
C GLY A 24 -12.48 5.51 5.81
N TYR A 25 -13.74 5.38 6.21
CA TYR A 25 -14.27 4.37 7.09
C TYR A 25 -15.62 3.91 6.56
N GLU A 26 -15.95 2.65 6.73
CA GLU A 26 -17.26 2.10 6.43
C GLU A 26 -17.60 0.95 7.38
N LYS A 27 -18.79 1.02 7.94
CA LYS A 27 -19.47 -0.10 8.57
C LYS A 27 -20.40 -0.73 7.54
N CYS A 28 -19.98 -1.87 7.02
CA CYS A 28 -20.70 -2.53 5.94
C CYS A 28 -22.00 -3.17 6.44
N GLN A 29 -22.95 -3.28 5.53
CA GLN A 29 -24.10 -4.17 5.69
C GLN A 29 -23.76 -5.57 5.21
N GLY A 30 -24.53 -6.56 5.67
CA GLY A 30 -24.36 -7.94 5.18
C GLY A 30 -24.45 -8.02 3.66
N LEU A 31 -23.51 -8.74 3.07
CA LEU A 31 -23.35 -8.90 1.62
C LEU A 31 -22.98 -7.61 0.86
N HIS A 32 -22.61 -6.52 1.56
CA HIS A 32 -22.04 -5.37 0.87
C HIS A 32 -20.82 -5.79 0.05
N SER A 33 -20.83 -5.49 -1.24
CA SER A 33 -19.79 -5.96 -2.16
C SER A 33 -19.29 -4.82 -3.04
N TRP A 34 -18.00 -4.85 -3.32
CA TRP A 34 -17.37 -4.01 -4.34
C TRP A 34 -16.66 -4.89 -5.38
N GLY A 35 -16.82 -4.54 -6.63
CA GLY A 35 -16.21 -5.26 -7.77
C GLY A 35 -17.29 -6.12 -8.49
N SER A 36 -16.94 -6.88 -9.49
CA SER A 36 -15.62 -7.02 -10.10
C SER A 36 -15.12 -5.70 -10.71
N GLY A 37 -13.92 -5.25 -10.35
CA GLY A 37 -13.40 -3.98 -10.84
C GLY A 37 -11.89 -3.81 -10.58
N VAL A 38 -11.34 -2.71 -11.10
CA VAL A 38 -9.93 -2.32 -10.92
C VAL A 38 -9.83 -0.97 -10.22
N ARG A 39 -8.71 -0.74 -9.56
CA ARG A 39 -8.28 0.57 -9.05
C ARG A 39 -7.03 1.01 -9.79
N ASP A 40 -6.83 2.32 -9.91
CA ASP A 40 -5.63 2.94 -10.49
C ASP A 40 -4.58 3.33 -9.44
N HIS A 41 -4.83 2.98 -8.18
CA HIS A 41 -4.01 3.30 -7.02
C HIS A 41 -3.91 2.11 -6.07
N TYR A 42 -2.90 2.13 -5.19
CA TYR A 42 -2.81 1.22 -4.05
C TYR A 42 -3.91 1.57 -3.05
N LEU A 43 -4.52 0.53 -2.44
CA LEU A 43 -5.56 0.74 -1.46
C LEU A 43 -5.43 -0.30 -0.35
N ILE A 44 -5.08 0.14 0.85
CA ILE A 44 -5.08 -0.71 2.05
C ILE A 44 -6.42 -0.60 2.76
N HIS A 45 -6.92 -1.74 3.25
CA HIS A 45 -8.05 -1.83 4.16
C HIS A 45 -7.62 -2.54 5.44
N HIS A 46 -7.95 -1.97 6.59
CA HIS A 46 -7.76 -2.61 7.89
C HIS A 46 -9.10 -2.89 8.53
N ILE A 47 -9.38 -4.16 8.79
CA ILE A 47 -10.65 -4.65 9.34
C ILE A 47 -10.60 -4.50 10.86
N ILE A 48 -11.55 -3.75 11.41
CA ILE A 48 -11.63 -3.49 12.86
C ILE A 48 -12.67 -4.33 13.57
N SER A 49 -13.67 -4.86 12.84
CA SER A 49 -14.66 -5.81 13.35
C SER A 49 -15.26 -6.61 12.21
N GLY A 50 -15.93 -7.72 12.52
CA GLY A 50 -16.62 -8.57 11.56
C GLY A 50 -15.68 -9.31 10.63
N LYS A 51 -16.21 -9.79 9.50
CA LYS A 51 -15.49 -10.61 8.53
C LYS A 51 -16.02 -10.46 7.12
N GLY A 52 -15.28 -11.00 6.15
CA GLY A 52 -15.65 -11.00 4.75
C GLY A 52 -14.68 -11.77 3.87
N VAL A 53 -14.87 -11.66 2.57
CA VAL A 53 -14.07 -12.37 1.56
C VAL A 53 -13.47 -11.39 0.60
N TYR A 54 -12.16 -11.49 0.37
CA TYR A 54 -11.42 -10.75 -0.64
C TYR A 54 -10.93 -11.72 -1.72
N LYS A 55 -11.21 -11.40 -3.00
CA LYS A 55 -10.85 -12.23 -4.16
C LYS A 55 -9.97 -11.46 -5.11
N THR A 56 -8.90 -12.13 -5.53
CA THR A 56 -7.95 -11.66 -6.55
C THR A 56 -7.73 -12.75 -7.59
N PRO A 57 -7.03 -12.50 -8.69
CA PRO A 57 -6.62 -13.56 -9.62
C PRO A 57 -5.77 -14.65 -8.99
N GLN A 58 -5.08 -14.35 -7.87
CA GLN A 58 -4.21 -15.29 -7.16
C GLN A 58 -4.94 -16.18 -6.17
N GLY A 59 -6.15 -15.77 -5.72
CA GLY A 59 -6.91 -16.58 -4.77
C GLY A 59 -8.03 -15.85 -4.06
N GLU A 60 -8.65 -16.58 -3.15
CA GLU A 60 -9.72 -16.12 -2.27
C GLU A 60 -9.20 -16.11 -0.82
N TYR A 61 -9.42 -15.00 -0.12
CA TYR A 61 -8.95 -14.77 1.23
C TYR A 61 -10.15 -14.50 2.14
N HIS A 62 -10.33 -15.36 3.16
CA HIS A 62 -11.32 -15.16 4.22
C HIS A 62 -10.68 -14.32 5.31
N LEU A 63 -11.21 -13.13 5.53
CA LEU A 63 -10.61 -12.10 6.38
C LEU A 63 -11.53 -11.77 7.54
N SER A 64 -10.93 -11.35 8.65
CA SER A 64 -11.61 -11.00 9.89
C SER A 64 -10.99 -9.79 10.57
N ALA A 65 -11.54 -9.37 11.70
CA ALA A 65 -10.98 -8.30 12.52
C ALA A 65 -9.49 -8.52 12.81
N GLY A 66 -8.67 -7.49 12.63
CA GLY A 66 -7.20 -7.51 12.74
C GLY A 66 -6.48 -7.70 11.41
N ASP A 67 -7.13 -8.26 10.40
CA ASP A 67 -6.52 -8.42 9.08
C ASP A 67 -6.43 -7.10 8.32
N THR A 68 -5.36 -6.98 7.55
CA THR A 68 -5.14 -5.85 6.64
C THR A 68 -4.91 -6.40 5.24
N PHE A 69 -5.68 -5.95 4.25
CA PHE A 69 -5.49 -6.37 2.87
C PHE A 69 -5.15 -5.20 1.95
N LEU A 70 -4.35 -5.50 0.94
CA LEU A 70 -3.87 -4.56 -0.06
C LEU A 70 -4.49 -4.86 -1.41
N ILE A 71 -5.02 -3.83 -2.05
CA ILE A 71 -5.41 -3.84 -3.44
C ILE A 71 -4.30 -3.19 -4.24
N TYR A 72 -3.72 -3.93 -5.18
CA TYR A 72 -2.72 -3.43 -6.11
C TYR A 72 -3.38 -2.71 -7.28
N PRO A 73 -2.75 -1.64 -7.81
CA PRO A 73 -3.24 -0.98 -9.02
C PRO A 73 -3.42 -1.97 -10.18
N TYR A 74 -4.44 -1.73 -10.98
CA TYR A 74 -4.76 -2.47 -12.21
C TYR A 74 -4.99 -3.98 -12.03
N THR A 75 -5.34 -4.39 -10.80
CA THR A 75 -5.72 -5.77 -10.49
C THR A 75 -7.23 -5.89 -10.38
N VAL A 76 -7.82 -6.85 -11.09
CA VAL A 76 -9.27 -7.13 -10.99
C VAL A 76 -9.53 -7.82 -9.66
N ILE A 77 -10.38 -7.21 -8.83
CA ILE A 77 -10.69 -7.74 -7.51
C ILE A 77 -12.19 -7.65 -7.19
N THR A 78 -12.58 -8.42 -6.22
CA THR A 78 -13.89 -8.31 -5.55
C THR A 78 -13.69 -8.49 -4.05
N TYR A 79 -14.40 -7.72 -3.24
CA TYR A 79 -14.50 -8.01 -1.82
C TYR A 79 -15.94 -7.87 -1.34
N THR A 80 -16.33 -8.77 -0.42
CA THR A 80 -17.72 -8.89 0.03
C THR A 80 -17.77 -9.12 1.53
N ALA A 81 -18.55 -8.32 2.24
CA ALA A 81 -18.82 -8.48 3.66
C ALA A 81 -19.62 -9.76 3.92
N ASP A 82 -19.37 -10.42 5.07
CA ASP A 82 -20.18 -11.57 5.50
C ASP A 82 -21.65 -11.16 5.67
N LYS A 83 -22.56 -12.11 5.48
CA LYS A 83 -23.98 -11.87 5.57
C LYS A 83 -24.45 -11.54 6.99
N ASN A 84 -23.91 -12.24 7.98
CA ASN A 84 -24.38 -12.21 9.36
C ASN A 84 -23.48 -11.44 10.30
N ASP A 85 -22.20 -11.30 9.93
CA ASP A 85 -21.15 -10.63 10.69
C ASP A 85 -20.32 -9.76 9.73
N PRO A 86 -20.95 -8.73 9.11
CA PRO A 86 -20.29 -7.90 8.11
C PRO A 86 -19.18 -7.08 8.71
N TRP A 87 -18.08 -6.97 7.98
CA TRP A 87 -16.92 -6.23 8.44
C TRP A 87 -17.14 -4.72 8.51
N GLU A 88 -16.32 -4.12 9.33
CA GLU A 88 -16.13 -2.70 9.52
C GLU A 88 -14.64 -2.39 9.31
N TYR A 89 -14.30 -1.43 8.48
CA TYR A 89 -12.92 -1.16 8.12
C TYR A 89 -12.61 0.32 7.92
N TYR A 90 -11.34 0.66 8.13
CA TYR A 90 -10.73 1.87 7.61
C TYR A 90 -9.96 1.56 6.34
N TRP A 91 -9.84 2.54 5.43
CA TRP A 91 -8.99 2.42 4.26
C TRP A 91 -8.18 3.67 4.00
N ALA A 92 -7.05 3.51 3.30
CA ALA A 92 -6.28 4.57 2.67
C ALA A 92 -5.85 4.14 1.27
N GLY A 93 -6.23 4.94 0.27
CA GLY A 93 -5.76 4.83 -1.10
C GLY A 93 -4.66 5.83 -1.35
N PHE A 94 -3.61 5.43 -2.05
CA PHE A 94 -2.44 6.26 -2.30
C PHE A 94 -1.70 5.84 -3.56
N ASN A 95 -0.92 6.78 -4.10
CA ASN A 95 0.03 6.56 -5.19
C ASN A 95 1.39 7.15 -4.83
N GLY A 96 2.40 6.78 -5.58
CA GLY A 96 3.73 7.38 -5.50
C GLY A 96 4.86 6.40 -5.78
N SER A 97 6.03 6.95 -6.07
CA SER A 97 7.24 6.17 -6.39
C SER A 97 7.71 5.26 -5.24
N ASP A 98 7.44 5.66 -4.00
CA ASP A 98 7.89 4.92 -2.82
C ASP A 98 6.93 3.79 -2.42
N ALA A 99 5.70 3.78 -2.97
CA ALA A 99 4.64 2.87 -2.56
C ALA A 99 5.04 1.39 -2.66
N GLU A 100 5.50 0.95 -3.83
CA GLU A 100 5.85 -0.45 -4.05
C GLU A 100 6.98 -0.91 -3.13
N PHE A 101 8.03 -0.08 -2.97
CA PHE A 101 9.16 -0.38 -2.09
C PHE A 101 8.72 -0.57 -0.64
N ILE A 102 7.88 0.34 -0.11
CA ILE A 102 7.45 0.30 1.28
C ILE A 102 6.51 -0.89 1.51
N LEU A 103 5.56 -1.14 0.60
CA LEU A 103 4.62 -2.25 0.70
C LEU A 103 5.32 -3.62 0.66
N ASP A 104 6.32 -3.79 -0.21
CA ASP A 104 7.14 -4.99 -0.26
C ASP A 104 7.89 -5.22 1.08
N ARG A 105 8.41 -4.13 1.68
CA ARG A 105 9.05 -4.17 3.00
C ARG A 105 8.08 -4.44 4.13
N ALA A 106 6.83 -4.04 4.01
CA ALA A 106 5.76 -4.39 4.93
C ALA A 106 5.29 -5.85 4.76
N GLY A 107 5.80 -6.58 3.76
CA GLY A 107 5.49 -7.98 3.55
C GLY A 107 4.33 -8.25 2.58
N PHE A 108 3.77 -7.23 1.95
CA PHE A 108 2.77 -7.43 0.90
C PHE A 108 3.43 -7.87 -0.40
N THR A 109 2.84 -8.87 -1.05
CA THR A 109 3.14 -9.24 -2.44
C THR A 109 1.83 -9.47 -3.19
N ARG A 110 1.89 -9.57 -4.52
CA ARG A 110 0.69 -9.89 -5.31
C ARG A 110 0.12 -11.26 -4.99
N GLU A 111 0.98 -12.21 -4.59
CA GLU A 111 0.64 -13.57 -4.17
C GLU A 111 0.15 -13.63 -2.73
N CYS A 112 0.59 -12.67 -1.90
CA CYS A 112 0.21 -12.57 -0.49
C CYS A 112 -0.21 -11.12 -0.17
N PRO A 113 -1.41 -10.69 -0.60
CA PRO A 113 -1.89 -9.32 -0.42
C PRO A 113 -2.55 -9.09 0.95
N VAL A 114 -2.30 -9.95 1.92
CA VAL A 114 -2.91 -9.92 3.26
C VAL A 114 -1.84 -10.00 4.33
N ILE A 115 -1.98 -9.18 5.36
CA ILE A 115 -1.22 -9.25 6.60
C ILE A 115 -2.18 -9.48 7.74
N SER A 116 -1.93 -10.55 8.52
CA SER A 116 -2.61 -10.84 9.77
C SER A 116 -1.61 -10.62 10.90
N ALA A 117 -1.75 -9.52 11.64
CA ALA A 117 -0.88 -9.16 12.74
C ALA A 117 -1.67 -8.42 13.82
N ASP A 118 -1.20 -8.53 15.05
CA ASP A 118 -1.79 -7.75 16.16
C ASP A 118 -1.27 -6.31 16.10
N PHE A 119 -2.08 -5.43 15.54
CA PHE A 119 -1.83 -3.99 15.51
C PHE A 119 -2.42 -3.28 16.74
N GLY A 120 -3.21 -3.95 17.58
CA GLY A 120 -4.01 -3.29 18.60
C GLY A 120 -4.88 -2.19 18.00
N SER A 121 -4.92 -1.00 18.61
CA SER A 121 -5.61 0.17 18.02
C SER A 121 -4.71 1.02 17.10
N GLU A 122 -3.41 0.76 17.07
CA GLU A 122 -2.40 1.67 16.51
C GLU A 122 -2.61 1.92 15.00
N LEU A 123 -2.85 0.87 14.23
CA LEU A 123 -3.08 0.99 12.79
C LEU A 123 -4.42 1.68 12.49
N LYS A 124 -5.47 1.31 13.20
CA LYS A 124 -6.78 1.97 13.12
C LYS A 124 -6.67 3.46 13.41
N ASP A 125 -6.05 3.82 14.54
CA ASP A 125 -5.92 5.22 14.98
C ASP A 125 -5.07 6.04 14.00
N SER A 126 -4.06 5.41 13.38
CA SER A 126 -3.23 6.02 12.36
C SER A 126 -4.00 6.30 11.07
N LEU A 127 -4.81 5.35 10.58
CA LEU A 127 -5.68 5.53 9.42
C LEU A 127 -6.76 6.60 9.67
N GLU A 128 -7.39 6.58 10.84
CA GLU A 128 -8.36 7.60 11.24
C GLU A 128 -7.72 8.99 11.28
N ARG A 129 -6.47 9.10 11.71
CA ARG A 129 -5.73 10.37 11.72
C ARG A 129 -5.49 10.92 10.32
N ILE A 130 -5.23 10.08 9.30
CA ILE A 130 -5.16 10.54 7.90
C ILE A 130 -6.49 11.19 7.52
N TYR A 131 -7.62 10.55 7.85
CA TYR A 131 -8.93 11.10 7.57
C TYR A 131 -9.18 12.45 8.27
N ARG A 132 -8.82 12.57 9.54
CA ARG A 132 -8.97 13.82 10.31
C ARG A 132 -8.09 14.98 9.79
N LEU A 133 -6.98 14.66 9.13
CA LEU A 133 -6.09 15.63 8.50
C LEU A 133 -6.52 15.99 7.07
N SER A 134 -7.59 15.37 6.55
CA SER A 134 -7.97 15.51 5.15
C SER A 134 -8.38 16.94 4.78
N GLY A 135 -7.95 17.34 3.59
CA GLY A 135 -8.21 18.65 3.01
C GLY A 135 -7.42 18.84 1.72
N ASN A 136 -7.77 19.88 0.96
CA ASN A 136 -7.20 20.15 -0.37
C ASN A 136 -6.16 21.28 -0.39
N ARG A 137 -5.81 21.85 0.76
CA ARG A 137 -4.70 22.82 0.84
C ARG A 137 -3.36 22.06 0.76
N SER A 138 -2.33 22.69 0.20
CA SER A 138 -0.99 22.10 0.13
C SER A 138 -0.47 21.63 1.51
N SER A 139 -0.80 22.36 2.57
CA SER A 139 -0.46 21.97 3.95
C SER A 139 -1.18 20.71 4.42
N ASP A 140 -2.42 20.48 3.98
CA ASP A 140 -3.21 19.31 4.33
C ASP A 140 -2.64 18.07 3.61
N LEU A 141 -2.27 18.22 2.33
CA LEU A 141 -1.61 17.17 1.56
C LEU A 141 -0.31 16.70 2.23
N VAL A 142 0.54 17.64 2.65
CA VAL A 142 1.80 17.33 3.33
C VAL A 142 1.53 16.58 4.65
N LYS A 143 0.54 17.02 5.43
CA LYS A 143 0.16 16.35 6.70
C LYS A 143 -0.38 14.96 6.47
N MET A 144 -1.28 14.77 5.48
CA MET A 144 -1.83 13.47 5.12
C MET A 144 -0.72 12.52 4.67
N THR A 145 0.20 12.98 3.82
CA THR A 145 1.35 12.20 3.37
C THR A 145 2.27 11.82 4.51
N GLY A 146 2.60 12.75 5.41
CA GLY A 146 3.39 12.44 6.61
C GLY A 146 2.73 11.37 7.49
N GLN A 147 1.42 11.46 7.68
CA GLN A 147 0.67 10.46 8.43
C GLN A 147 0.60 9.11 7.69
N LEU A 148 0.52 9.11 6.35
CA LEU A 148 0.59 7.89 5.54
C LEU A 148 1.93 7.18 5.73
N TYR A 149 3.07 7.89 5.72
CA TYR A 149 4.38 7.28 6.03
C TYR A 149 4.40 6.64 7.42
N ILE A 150 3.82 7.29 8.43
CA ILE A 150 3.69 6.72 9.78
C ILE A 150 2.86 5.44 9.74
N THR A 151 1.71 5.45 9.06
CA THR A 151 0.82 4.28 8.90
C THR A 151 1.54 3.10 8.24
N LEU A 152 2.28 3.36 7.18
CA LEU A 152 3.07 2.34 6.49
C LEU A 152 4.25 1.84 7.34
N GLY A 153 4.85 2.70 8.17
CA GLY A 153 5.86 2.32 9.17
C GLY A 153 5.32 1.33 10.19
N ILE A 154 4.12 1.58 10.72
CA ILE A 154 3.42 0.65 11.65
C ILE A 154 3.23 -0.73 11.00
N LEU A 155 2.79 -0.77 9.74
CA LEU A 155 2.66 -2.01 8.98
C LEU A 155 4.00 -2.74 8.88
N MET A 156 5.10 -2.04 8.58
CA MET A 156 6.44 -2.64 8.48
C MET A 156 6.93 -3.20 9.82
N GLU A 157 6.70 -2.51 10.92
CA GLU A 157 7.14 -2.92 12.25
C GLU A 157 6.41 -4.17 12.74
N ARG A 158 5.08 -4.21 12.54
CA ARG A 158 4.22 -5.26 13.11
C ARG A 158 4.09 -6.49 12.21
N SER A 159 4.24 -6.37 10.91
CA SER A 159 4.17 -7.52 10.01
C SER A 159 5.32 -8.51 10.18
N GLY A 160 6.20 -8.23 11.13
CA GLY A 160 7.35 -9.09 11.43
C GLY A 160 8.14 -9.30 10.17
N SER A 161 8.62 -8.21 9.56
CA SER A 161 9.46 -8.34 8.39
C SER A 161 10.60 -9.28 8.74
N GLN A 162 10.43 -10.57 8.41
CA GLN A 162 11.57 -11.38 8.10
C GLN A 162 12.28 -10.53 7.06
N SER A 163 13.31 -9.83 7.51
CA SER A 163 14.22 -9.17 6.60
C SER A 163 14.67 -10.27 5.66
N ARG A 164 14.00 -10.37 4.52
CA ARG A 164 14.61 -10.99 3.36
C ARG A 164 15.77 -10.08 3.03
N SER A 165 16.81 -10.18 3.86
CA SER A 165 18.14 -9.66 3.59
C SER A 165 18.79 -10.54 2.53
N GLY A 166 18.09 -10.68 1.42
CA GLY A 166 18.63 -11.11 0.17
C GLY A 166 18.46 -9.92 -0.75
N SER A 167 19.55 -9.32 -1.14
CA SER A 167 19.58 -8.36 -2.24
C SER A 167 19.12 -9.10 -3.49
N THR A 168 17.80 -9.15 -3.68
CA THR A 168 17.19 -9.82 -4.82
C THR A 168 17.43 -8.99 -6.08
N ALA A 169 17.42 -9.62 -7.25
CA ALA A 169 17.50 -8.94 -8.54
C ALA A 169 16.53 -7.74 -8.60
N LYS A 170 15.29 -7.91 -8.14
CA LYS A 170 14.28 -6.86 -8.01
C LYS A 170 14.76 -5.69 -7.15
N GLY A 171 15.42 -5.96 -6.02
CA GLY A 171 15.95 -4.90 -5.13
C GLY A 171 17.06 -4.09 -5.80
N TYR A 172 17.93 -4.72 -6.56
CA TYR A 172 18.97 -4.02 -7.34
C TYR A 172 18.37 -3.14 -8.44
N VAL A 173 17.39 -3.68 -9.19
CA VAL A 173 16.71 -2.94 -10.25
C VAL A 173 15.97 -1.73 -9.68
N THR A 174 15.23 -1.89 -8.60
CA THR A 174 14.50 -0.79 -7.95
C THR A 174 15.45 0.32 -7.49
N LYS A 175 16.54 -0.03 -6.80
CA LYS A 175 17.57 0.95 -6.37
C LYS A 175 18.19 1.69 -7.56
N ALA A 176 18.56 0.95 -8.61
CA ALA A 176 19.14 1.55 -9.80
C ALA A 176 18.17 2.50 -10.51
N LYS A 177 16.91 2.08 -10.70
CA LYS A 177 15.87 2.94 -11.31
C LYS A 177 15.66 4.23 -10.51
N ASN A 178 15.57 4.14 -9.19
CA ASN A 178 15.40 5.32 -8.34
C ASN A 178 16.62 6.25 -8.43
N TYR A 179 17.84 5.71 -8.39
CA TYR A 179 19.06 6.50 -8.55
C TYR A 179 19.10 7.22 -9.90
N ILE A 180 18.80 6.50 -10.98
CA ILE A 180 18.75 7.07 -12.33
C ILE A 180 17.69 8.17 -12.41
N ALA A 181 16.48 7.93 -11.93
CA ALA A 181 15.38 8.90 -11.97
C ALA A 181 15.71 10.23 -11.26
N HIS A 182 16.51 10.18 -10.19
CA HIS A 182 16.90 11.38 -9.45
C HIS A 182 18.17 12.07 -9.98
N ASN A 183 18.94 11.39 -10.81
CA ASN A 183 20.28 11.88 -11.21
C ASN A 183 20.49 11.93 -12.74
N TYR A 184 19.52 11.56 -13.57
CA TYR A 184 19.72 11.47 -15.03
C TYR A 184 20.15 12.78 -15.67
N THR A 185 19.79 13.93 -15.10
CA THR A 185 20.20 15.26 -15.58
C THR A 185 21.68 15.57 -15.31
N LEU A 186 22.34 14.78 -14.46
CA LEU A 186 23.76 14.97 -14.07
C LEU A 186 24.72 14.21 -14.98
N GLY A 187 24.24 13.60 -16.07
CA GLY A 187 25.11 12.87 -17.01
C GLY A 187 25.69 11.58 -16.43
N ILE A 188 24.96 10.91 -15.53
CA ILE A 188 25.42 9.67 -14.87
C ILE A 188 25.55 8.52 -15.88
N GLY A 189 26.58 7.65 -15.65
CA GLY A 189 26.78 6.41 -16.38
C GLY A 189 26.37 5.17 -15.58
N VAL A 190 26.56 4.00 -16.20
CA VAL A 190 26.25 2.70 -15.56
C VAL A 190 27.10 2.50 -14.30
N GLU A 191 28.34 2.93 -14.30
CA GLU A 191 29.26 2.84 -13.16
C GLU A 191 28.69 3.54 -11.92
N ASN A 192 28.14 4.74 -12.09
CA ASN A 192 27.53 5.49 -11.00
C ASN A 192 26.32 4.72 -10.40
N ALA A 193 25.52 4.10 -11.25
CA ALA A 193 24.38 3.29 -10.79
C ALA A 193 24.85 2.01 -10.08
N THR A 194 25.88 1.33 -10.57
CA THR A 194 26.44 0.13 -9.94
C THR A 194 27.07 0.42 -8.59
N ASP A 195 27.82 1.50 -8.48
CA ASP A 195 28.43 1.95 -7.22
C ASP A 195 27.36 2.28 -6.17
N PHE A 196 26.30 3.01 -6.59
CA PHE A 196 25.18 3.33 -5.71
C PHE A 196 24.44 2.08 -5.21
N VAL A 197 24.19 1.11 -6.10
CA VAL A 197 23.53 -0.15 -5.74
C VAL A 197 24.44 -1.06 -4.93
N GLY A 198 25.75 -0.94 -5.07
CA GLY A 198 26.75 -1.76 -4.38
C GLY A 198 26.96 -3.13 -5.02
N VAL A 199 26.84 -3.23 -6.37
CA VAL A 199 27.00 -4.48 -7.12
C VAL A 199 27.82 -4.30 -8.37
N SER A 200 28.33 -5.40 -8.93
CA SER A 200 29.05 -5.33 -10.21
C SER A 200 28.08 -5.03 -11.38
N ARG A 201 28.64 -4.44 -12.45
CA ARG A 201 27.89 -4.19 -13.71
C ARG A 201 27.21 -5.46 -14.23
N ALA A 202 27.91 -6.60 -14.19
CA ALA A 202 27.36 -7.89 -14.62
C ALA A 202 26.18 -8.35 -13.75
N THR A 203 26.26 -8.11 -12.44
CA THR A 203 25.17 -8.43 -11.50
C THR A 203 23.96 -7.54 -11.74
N LEU A 204 24.18 -6.23 -11.90
CA LEU A 204 23.10 -5.29 -12.19
C LEU A 204 22.44 -5.61 -13.54
N TYR A 205 23.23 -5.89 -14.58
CA TYR A 205 22.70 -6.28 -15.89
C TYR A 205 21.83 -7.54 -15.81
N ARG A 206 22.31 -8.58 -15.13
CA ARG A 206 21.50 -9.81 -14.93
C ARG A 206 20.20 -9.53 -14.19
N ALA A 207 20.25 -8.68 -13.16
CA ALA A 207 19.06 -8.29 -12.42
C ALA A 207 18.01 -7.60 -13.31
N PHE A 208 18.44 -6.72 -14.23
CA PHE A 208 17.53 -6.09 -15.20
C PHE A 208 16.98 -7.07 -16.25
N MET A 209 17.72 -8.13 -16.58
CA MET A 209 17.25 -9.14 -17.53
C MET A 209 16.28 -10.15 -16.89
N GLU A 210 16.34 -10.32 -15.57
CA GLU A 210 15.48 -11.20 -14.79
C GLU A 210 14.16 -10.53 -14.37
N TYR A 211 14.15 -9.19 -14.32
CA TYR A 211 12.99 -8.37 -13.90
C TYR A 211 11.99 -8.13 -15.03
#